data_5a3dba2c21bc8337a763fdb184eab460
#
_entry.id   5a3dba2c21bc8337a763fdb184eab460
#
_cell.length_a   1.000
_cell.length_b   1.000
_cell.length_c   1.000
_cell.angle_alpha   90.00
_cell.angle_beta   90.00
_cell.angle_gamma   90.00
#
_symmetry.space_group_name_H-M   'P 1'
#
loop_
_entity.id
_entity.type
_entity.pdbx_description
1 polymer ?
#
loop_
_entity_poly.entity_id
_entity_poly.type
_entity_poly.pdbx_seq_one_letter_code
_entity_poly.pdbx_strand_id
1 'polypeptide(L)'
;FDYAPEDELKVREYLHFLEGMLEKKHSQLKVVNINLLQAVVDYLAERNFIDKAIQMQKAKGDEALIKALKGPLHMDKFAPYLVSKYATNEQDIVLMTGVGSVWPLLRAHHLLNSLHSLLGHKPVVLFYPGYYDGQAMSLFGKIPSNNYYRAFRLVP
;
A
#
# COMPACT_ATOMS: atom_id res chain seq x y z
N PHE A 1 5.86 -7.23 7.41
CA PHE A 1 5.05 -7.68 8.54
C PHE A 1 3.75 -8.27 8.02
N ASP A 2 3.63 -9.57 8.09
CA ASP A 2 2.41 -10.30 7.73
C ASP A 2 1.60 -10.61 9.00
N TYR A 3 0.27 -10.63 8.89
CA TYR A 3 -0.66 -10.84 10.00
C TYR A 3 -1.95 -11.50 9.53
N ALA A 4 -2.65 -12.16 10.45
CA ALA A 4 -3.93 -12.77 10.16
C ALA A 4 -4.97 -11.69 9.76
N PRO A 5 -5.74 -11.87 8.67
CA PRO A 5 -6.67 -10.85 8.18
C PRO A 5 -7.69 -10.37 9.22
N GLU A 6 -8.07 -11.24 10.15
CA GLU A 6 -8.97 -10.94 11.28
C GLU A 6 -8.37 -9.96 12.29
N ASP A 7 -7.05 -9.79 12.29
CA ASP A 7 -6.35 -8.85 13.19
C ASP A 7 -6.18 -7.45 12.58
N GLU A 8 -6.73 -7.17 11.40
CA GLU A 8 -6.61 -5.88 10.69
C GLU A 8 -6.91 -4.67 11.60
N LEU A 9 -7.98 -4.74 12.41
CA LEU A 9 -8.35 -3.64 13.30
C LEU A 9 -7.34 -3.45 14.43
N LYS A 10 -6.84 -4.54 15.00
CA LYS A 10 -5.79 -4.49 16.04
C LYS A 10 -4.49 -3.90 15.49
N VAL A 11 -4.12 -4.28 14.27
CA VAL A 11 -2.94 -3.75 13.60
C VAL A 11 -3.07 -2.25 13.35
N ARG A 12 -4.25 -1.76 12.95
CA ARG A 12 -4.50 -0.32 12.78
C ARG A 12 -4.38 0.45 14.10
N GLU A 13 -4.96 -0.07 15.18
CA GLU A 13 -4.84 0.53 16.51
C GLU A 13 -3.38 0.56 16.98
N TYR A 14 -2.66 -0.55 16.79
CA TYR A 14 -1.25 -0.63 17.12
C TYR A 14 -0.38 0.35 16.32
N LEU A 15 -0.70 0.57 15.04
CA LEU A 15 0.01 1.54 14.20
C LEU A 15 -0.14 2.96 14.74
N HIS A 16 -1.33 3.38 15.14
CA HIS A 16 -1.51 4.69 15.77
C HIS A 16 -0.70 4.83 17.08
N PHE A 17 -0.67 3.77 17.90
CA PHE A 17 0.16 3.74 19.08
C PHE A 17 1.65 3.83 18.73
N LEU A 18 2.10 3.08 17.73
CA LEU A 18 3.49 3.05 17.26
C LEU A 18 3.94 4.42 16.73
N GLU A 19 3.11 5.09 15.93
CA GLU A 19 3.37 6.45 15.43
C GLU A 19 3.58 7.43 16.59
N GLY A 20 2.65 7.46 17.55
CA GLY A 20 2.78 8.33 18.72
C GLY A 20 3.98 7.99 19.62
N MET A 21 4.39 6.73 19.68
CA MET A 21 5.60 6.31 20.40
C MET A 21 6.87 6.76 19.69
N LEU A 22 6.92 6.63 18.36
CA LEU A 22 8.06 7.07 17.56
C LEU A 22 8.27 8.58 17.65
N GLU A 23 7.20 9.36 17.55
CA GLU A 23 7.26 10.82 17.73
C GLU A 23 7.82 11.23 19.09
N LYS A 24 7.43 10.53 20.16
CA LYS A 24 7.86 10.86 21.53
C LYS A 24 9.28 10.39 21.86
N LYS A 25 9.65 9.17 21.44
CA LYS A 25 10.92 8.54 21.85
C LYS A 25 12.02 8.64 20.82
N HIS A 26 11.66 8.84 19.55
CA HIS A 26 12.58 8.86 18.42
C HIS A 26 12.26 10.01 17.46
N SER A 27 12.10 11.23 18.00
CA SER A 27 11.68 12.41 17.24
C SER A 27 12.62 12.80 16.08
N GLN A 28 13.86 12.33 16.09
CA GLN A 28 14.81 12.50 14.97
C GLN A 28 14.51 11.55 13.81
N LEU A 29 13.75 10.47 14.03
CA LEU A 29 13.43 9.47 13.00
C LEU A 29 12.18 9.91 12.23
N LYS A 30 12.35 10.19 10.96
CA LYS A 30 11.25 10.58 10.07
C LYS A 30 10.58 9.33 9.51
N VAL A 31 9.37 9.07 9.97
CA VAL A 31 8.57 7.92 9.54
C VAL A 31 7.28 8.41 8.90
N VAL A 32 6.95 7.89 7.74
CA VAL A 32 5.66 8.13 7.08
C VAL A 32 4.87 6.84 6.97
N ASN A 33 3.58 6.91 7.31
CA ASN A 33 2.62 5.83 7.07
C ASN A 33 1.73 6.18 5.89
N ILE A 34 1.76 5.35 4.84
CA ILE A 34 0.97 5.51 3.63
C ILE A 34 -0.15 4.46 3.65
N ASN A 35 -1.38 4.92 3.89
CA ASN A 35 -2.56 4.09 3.66
C ASN A 35 -2.86 4.05 2.15
N LEU A 36 -2.69 2.90 1.54
CA LEU A 36 -2.80 2.74 0.09
C LEU A 36 -4.20 3.02 -0.46
N LEU A 37 -5.26 2.70 0.29
CA LEU A 37 -6.62 3.02 -0.15
C LEU A 37 -6.85 4.53 -0.16
N GLN A 38 -6.44 5.22 0.91
CA GLN A 38 -6.54 6.68 0.98
C GLN A 38 -5.71 7.32 -0.14
N ALA A 39 -4.51 6.83 -0.38
CA ALA A 39 -3.65 7.33 -1.44
C ALA A 39 -4.27 7.15 -2.85
N VAL A 40 -4.98 6.05 -3.10
CA VAL A 40 -5.74 5.85 -4.35
C VAL A 40 -6.88 6.85 -4.46
N VAL A 41 -7.65 7.05 -3.39
CA VAL A 41 -8.76 8.02 -3.38
C VAL A 41 -8.23 9.43 -3.64
N ASP A 42 -7.18 9.85 -2.94
CA ASP A 42 -6.56 11.17 -3.12
C ASP A 42 -6.04 11.35 -4.56
N TYR A 43 -5.36 10.34 -5.09
CA TYR A 43 -4.86 10.35 -6.46
C TYR A 43 -5.96 10.55 -7.50
N LEU A 44 -7.09 9.88 -7.33
CA LEU A 44 -8.24 10.01 -8.22
C LEU A 44 -8.96 11.34 -8.03
N ALA A 45 -9.06 11.83 -6.79
CA ALA A 45 -9.67 13.12 -6.46
C ALA A 45 -8.91 14.29 -7.08
N GLU A 46 -7.60 14.35 -6.93
CA GLU A 46 -6.71 15.36 -7.50
C GLU A 46 -6.79 15.45 -9.05
N ARG A 47 -7.26 14.37 -9.69
CA ARG A 47 -7.45 14.27 -11.15
C ARG A 47 -8.90 14.40 -11.61
N ASN A 48 -9.81 14.70 -10.68
CA ASN A 48 -11.26 14.79 -10.94
C ASN A 48 -11.83 13.48 -11.53
N PHE A 49 -11.34 12.33 -11.05
CA PHE A 49 -11.80 11.03 -11.52
C PHE A 49 -12.84 10.38 -10.61
N ILE A 50 -13.06 10.87 -9.39
CA ILE A 50 -13.98 10.26 -8.42
C ILE A 50 -15.41 10.19 -8.98
N ASP A 51 -15.97 11.33 -9.43
CA ASP A 51 -17.34 11.35 -9.94
C ASP A 51 -17.52 10.46 -11.17
N LYS A 52 -16.51 10.46 -12.07
CA LYS A 52 -16.50 9.59 -13.25
C LYS A 52 -16.44 8.10 -12.86
N ALA A 53 -15.67 7.76 -11.83
CA ALA A 53 -15.57 6.41 -11.30
C ALA A 53 -16.92 5.95 -10.72
N ILE A 54 -17.57 6.78 -9.89
CA ILE A 54 -18.89 6.51 -9.34
C ILE A 54 -19.95 6.34 -10.43
N GLN A 55 -19.97 7.22 -11.41
CA GLN A 55 -20.91 7.14 -12.54
C GLN A 55 -20.68 5.87 -13.37
N MET A 56 -19.41 5.52 -13.62
CA MET A 56 -19.07 4.30 -14.35
C MET A 56 -19.50 3.06 -13.59
N GLN A 57 -19.24 2.98 -12.28
CA GLN A 57 -19.66 1.88 -11.43
C GLN A 57 -21.18 1.69 -11.47
N LYS A 58 -21.94 2.79 -11.31
CA LYS A 58 -23.40 2.77 -11.36
C LYS A 58 -23.94 2.32 -12.72
N ALA A 59 -23.29 2.71 -13.80
CA ALA A 59 -23.75 2.43 -15.16
C ALA A 59 -23.30 1.05 -15.69
N LYS A 60 -22.10 0.58 -15.30
CA LYS A 60 -21.44 -0.57 -15.93
C LYS A 60 -20.93 -1.63 -14.94
N GLY A 61 -21.08 -1.39 -13.63
CA GLY A 61 -20.67 -2.31 -12.57
C GLY A 61 -19.17 -2.27 -12.24
N ASP A 62 -18.81 -3.09 -11.24
CA ASP A 62 -17.48 -3.07 -10.63
C ASP A 62 -16.36 -3.51 -11.59
N GLU A 63 -16.62 -4.53 -12.42
CA GLU A 63 -15.61 -5.04 -13.37
C GLU A 63 -15.18 -3.96 -14.38
N ALA A 64 -16.15 -3.19 -14.89
CA ALA A 64 -15.89 -2.11 -15.82
C ALA A 64 -15.09 -0.98 -15.15
N LEU A 65 -15.40 -0.66 -13.90
CA LEU A 65 -14.66 0.30 -13.11
C LEU A 65 -13.21 -0.15 -12.88
N ILE A 66 -13.01 -1.38 -12.41
CA ILE A 66 -11.67 -1.94 -12.18
C ILE A 66 -10.83 -1.89 -13.46
N LYS A 67 -11.44 -2.27 -14.59
CA LYS A 67 -10.77 -2.21 -15.91
C LYS A 67 -10.38 -0.78 -16.29
N ALA A 68 -11.26 0.19 -16.07
CA ALA A 68 -11.01 1.59 -16.39
C ALA A 68 -9.92 2.22 -15.52
N LEU A 69 -9.84 1.83 -14.24
CA LEU A 69 -8.85 2.35 -13.30
C LEU A 69 -7.44 1.78 -13.50
N LYS A 70 -7.27 0.67 -14.26
CA LYS A 70 -5.94 0.11 -14.56
C LYS A 70 -4.99 1.10 -15.20
N GLY A 71 -5.49 1.94 -16.11
CA GLY A 71 -4.67 2.95 -16.78
C GLY A 71 -4.23 4.10 -15.87
N PRO A 72 -5.16 4.77 -15.17
CA PRO A 72 -4.83 5.77 -14.17
C PRO A 72 -3.92 5.26 -13.05
N LEU A 73 -4.19 4.07 -12.52
CA LEU A 73 -3.43 3.47 -11.42
C LEU A 73 -2.24 2.62 -11.88
N HIS A 74 -1.81 2.76 -13.14
CA HIS A 74 -0.59 2.11 -13.59
C HIS A 74 0.61 2.57 -12.75
N MET A 75 1.51 1.65 -12.42
CA MET A 75 2.61 1.91 -11.49
C MET A 75 3.55 3.02 -11.95
N ASP A 76 3.75 3.19 -13.26
CA ASP A 76 4.57 4.30 -13.81
C ASP A 76 4.01 5.70 -13.47
N LYS A 77 2.73 5.78 -13.10
CA LYS A 77 2.06 7.02 -12.71
C LYS A 77 1.84 7.09 -11.19
N PHE A 78 1.39 5.98 -10.62
CA PHE A 78 0.98 5.95 -9.22
C PHE A 78 2.17 5.87 -8.25
N ALA A 79 3.23 5.12 -8.57
CA ALA A 79 4.39 5.04 -7.69
C ALA A 79 5.15 6.37 -7.58
N PRO A 80 5.44 7.12 -8.67
CA PRO A 80 5.99 8.47 -8.56
C PRO A 80 5.09 9.46 -7.77
N TYR A 81 3.77 9.32 -7.92
CA TYR A 81 2.84 10.13 -7.13
C TYR A 81 3.00 9.86 -5.63
N LEU A 82 3.07 8.59 -5.21
CA LEU A 82 3.29 8.24 -3.81
C LEU A 82 4.59 8.87 -3.28
N VAL A 83 5.67 8.74 -4.05
CA VAL A 83 6.98 9.30 -3.67
C VAL A 83 6.91 10.81 -3.48
N SER A 84 6.25 11.52 -4.40
CA SER A 84 6.10 12.97 -4.34
C SER A 84 5.13 13.41 -3.24
N LYS A 85 3.94 12.81 -3.18
CA LYS A 85 2.85 13.19 -2.27
C LYS A 85 3.24 13.05 -0.80
N TYR A 86 3.96 11.99 -0.47
CA TYR A 86 4.35 11.66 0.90
C TYR A 86 5.81 12.03 1.21
N ALA A 87 6.47 12.78 0.30
CA ALA A 87 7.87 13.19 0.44
C ALA A 87 8.78 12.04 0.94
N THR A 88 8.59 10.83 0.38
CA THR A 88 9.24 9.62 0.89
C THR A 88 10.76 9.70 0.83
N ASN A 89 11.33 10.52 -0.04
CA ASN A 89 12.77 10.75 -0.12
C ASN A 89 13.33 11.47 1.11
N GLU A 90 12.49 12.19 1.84
CA GLU A 90 12.83 12.91 3.06
C GLU A 90 12.61 12.09 4.33
N GLN A 91 12.01 10.90 4.19
CA GLN A 91 11.72 10.00 5.29
C GLN A 91 12.84 8.99 5.49
N ASP A 92 13.02 8.53 6.72
CA ASP A 92 13.96 7.46 7.06
C ASP A 92 13.34 6.07 6.85
N ILE A 93 12.04 5.95 7.15
CA ILE A 93 11.27 4.71 7.01
C ILE A 93 9.91 5.01 6.37
N VAL A 94 9.48 4.15 5.46
CA VAL A 94 8.13 4.20 4.85
C VAL A 94 7.34 2.99 5.33
N LEU A 95 6.23 3.24 6.03
CA LEU A 95 5.23 2.23 6.37
C LEU A 95 4.14 2.24 5.30
N MET A 96 3.69 1.06 4.88
CA MET A 96 2.61 0.91 3.91
C MET A 96 1.51 0.03 4.46
N THR A 97 0.29 0.55 4.50
CA THR A 97 -0.89 -0.10 5.06
C THR A 97 -2.03 -0.15 4.04
N GLY A 98 -3.10 -0.89 4.34
CA GLY A 98 -4.28 -0.95 3.48
C GLY A 98 -4.12 -1.78 2.22
N VAL A 99 -3.15 -2.70 2.17
CA VAL A 99 -2.91 -3.59 1.01
C VAL A 99 -4.14 -4.40 0.65
N GLY A 100 -4.82 -4.96 1.63
CA GLY A 100 -6.06 -5.72 1.42
C GLY A 100 -7.19 -4.85 0.90
N SER A 101 -7.28 -3.61 1.36
CA SER A 101 -8.35 -2.67 1.00
C SER A 101 -8.25 -2.16 -0.44
N VAL A 102 -7.07 -2.16 -1.04
CA VAL A 102 -6.87 -1.72 -2.43
C VAL A 102 -6.95 -2.85 -3.45
N TRP A 103 -6.97 -4.10 -2.99
CA TRP A 103 -7.16 -5.21 -3.91
C TRP A 103 -8.61 -5.20 -4.47
N PRO A 104 -8.84 -5.44 -5.78
CA PRO A 104 -7.87 -5.86 -6.81
C PRO A 104 -7.28 -4.71 -7.64
N LEU A 105 -7.46 -3.45 -7.25
CA LEU A 105 -6.96 -2.28 -8.00
C LEU A 105 -5.44 -2.22 -8.07
N LEU A 106 -4.78 -2.50 -6.93
CA LEU A 106 -3.33 -2.58 -6.84
C LEU A 106 -2.89 -3.97 -6.39
N ARG A 107 -1.72 -4.37 -6.87
CA ARG A 107 -1.06 -5.61 -6.45
C ARG A 107 0.26 -5.28 -5.76
N ALA A 108 0.46 -5.81 -4.56
CA ALA A 108 1.61 -5.51 -3.71
C ALA A 108 2.96 -5.67 -4.44
N HIS A 109 3.14 -6.75 -5.24
CA HIS A 109 4.42 -6.98 -5.92
C HIS A 109 4.73 -5.93 -7.00
N HIS A 110 3.73 -5.47 -7.77
CA HIS A 110 3.93 -4.41 -8.76
C HIS A 110 4.33 -3.11 -8.07
N LEU A 111 3.65 -2.81 -6.95
CA LEU A 111 3.93 -1.63 -6.14
C LEU A 111 5.36 -1.66 -5.58
N LEU A 112 5.73 -2.76 -4.90
CA LEU A 112 7.06 -2.90 -4.31
C LEU A 112 8.18 -2.84 -5.35
N ASN A 113 8.01 -3.49 -6.51
CA ASN A 113 8.99 -3.45 -7.59
C ASN A 113 9.18 -2.01 -8.12
N SER A 114 8.10 -1.28 -8.32
CA SER A 114 8.17 0.11 -8.81
C SER A 114 8.76 1.05 -7.77
N LEU A 115 8.41 0.87 -6.49
CA LEU A 115 8.96 1.68 -5.41
C LEU A 115 10.44 1.38 -5.15
N HIS A 116 10.88 0.13 -5.31
CA HIS A 116 12.31 -0.22 -5.15
C HIS A 116 13.21 0.61 -6.07
N SER A 117 12.80 0.82 -7.31
CA SER A 117 13.57 1.64 -8.27
C SER A 117 13.56 3.14 -7.92
N LEU A 118 12.53 3.62 -7.22
CA LEU A 118 12.37 5.03 -6.85
C LEU A 118 12.97 5.38 -5.49
N LEU A 119 12.91 4.44 -4.54
CA LEU A 119 13.34 4.64 -3.15
C LEU A 119 14.76 4.11 -2.86
N GLY A 120 15.31 3.31 -3.77
CA GLY A 120 16.65 2.73 -3.61
C GLY A 120 16.75 1.84 -2.37
N HIS A 121 17.65 2.20 -1.45
CA HIS A 121 17.91 1.43 -0.22
C HIS A 121 17.01 1.82 0.97
N LYS A 122 16.04 2.69 0.76
CA LYS A 122 15.16 3.14 1.86
C LYS A 122 14.29 2.00 2.38
N PRO A 123 14.25 1.78 3.71
CA PRO A 123 13.41 0.75 4.30
C PRO A 123 11.92 1.02 4.02
N VAL A 124 11.25 0.00 3.49
CA VAL A 124 9.80 -0.02 3.28
C VAL A 124 9.22 -1.18 4.08
N VAL A 125 8.35 -0.89 5.03
CA VAL A 125 7.64 -1.89 5.82
C VAL A 125 6.23 -2.01 5.30
N LEU A 126 5.91 -3.16 4.69
CA LEU A 126 4.57 -3.46 4.21
C LEU A 126 3.78 -4.22 5.28
N PHE A 127 2.64 -3.67 5.69
CA PHE A 127 1.67 -4.35 6.55
C PHE A 127 0.72 -5.18 5.68
N TYR A 128 0.86 -6.50 5.76
CA TYR A 128 0.25 -7.42 4.80
C TYR A 128 -0.74 -8.36 5.48
N PRO A 129 -2.05 -8.22 5.22
CA PRO A 129 -3.06 -9.12 5.76
C PRO A 129 -3.03 -10.45 5.01
N GLY A 130 -2.30 -11.43 5.52
CA GLY A 130 -2.10 -12.72 4.89
C GLY A 130 -0.87 -13.43 5.39
N TYR A 131 -0.21 -14.16 4.51
CA TYR A 131 0.93 -15.00 4.87
C TYR A 131 2.10 -14.83 3.90
N TYR A 132 3.31 -14.79 4.45
CA TYR A 132 4.56 -14.78 3.70
C TYR A 132 5.38 -16.02 4.08
N ASP A 133 5.70 -16.88 3.10
CA ASP A 133 6.42 -18.13 3.29
C ASP A 133 7.96 -18.01 3.19
N GLY A 134 8.46 -16.77 3.03
CA GLY A 134 9.88 -16.49 2.78
C GLY A 134 10.20 -16.27 1.29
N GLN A 135 9.28 -16.58 0.39
CA GLN A 135 9.42 -16.38 -1.06
C GLN A 135 8.22 -15.66 -1.68
N ALA A 136 7.03 -16.13 -1.37
CA ALA A 136 5.77 -15.63 -1.92
C ALA A 136 4.80 -15.15 -0.83
N MET A 137 3.90 -14.27 -1.21
CA MET A 137 2.85 -13.75 -0.33
C MET A 137 1.49 -14.28 -0.76
N SER A 138 0.64 -14.64 0.20
CA SER A 138 -0.74 -15.04 -0.03
C SER A 138 -1.69 -14.07 0.66
N LEU A 139 -2.36 -13.22 -0.12
CA LEU A 139 -3.28 -12.21 0.43
C LEU A 139 -4.50 -12.92 1.04
N PHE A 140 -4.85 -12.53 2.26
CA PHE A 140 -5.90 -13.13 3.09
C PHE A 140 -5.73 -14.64 3.31
N GLY A 141 -4.54 -15.19 3.06
CA GLY A 141 -4.31 -16.63 3.06
C GLY A 141 -5.03 -17.40 1.94
N LYS A 142 -5.66 -16.69 0.99
CA LYS A 142 -6.53 -17.27 -0.05
C LYS A 142 -6.10 -16.91 -1.48
N ILE A 143 -5.42 -15.81 -1.66
CA ILE A 143 -5.03 -15.30 -2.98
C ILE A 143 -3.52 -15.43 -3.10
N PRO A 144 -3.02 -16.54 -3.67
CA PRO A 144 -1.58 -16.75 -3.81
C PRO A 144 -0.99 -15.79 -4.83
N SER A 145 0.24 -15.38 -4.58
CA SER A 145 1.06 -14.68 -5.55
C SER A 145 2.26 -15.56 -5.89
N ASN A 146 2.41 -15.92 -7.16
CA ASN A 146 3.56 -16.70 -7.62
C ASN A 146 4.82 -15.84 -7.84
N ASN A 147 4.79 -14.60 -7.37
CA ASN A 147 5.91 -13.68 -7.54
C ASN A 147 6.87 -13.82 -6.37
N TYR A 148 8.16 -13.88 -6.69
CA TYR A 148 9.21 -13.83 -5.69
C TYR A 148 9.33 -12.41 -5.12
N TYR A 149 9.22 -12.31 -3.80
CA TYR A 149 9.42 -11.06 -3.07
C TYR A 149 10.80 -11.08 -2.40
N ARG A 150 11.61 -10.08 -2.67
CA ARG A 150 12.86 -9.85 -1.92
C ARG A 150 12.52 -9.15 -0.59
N ALA A 151 11.72 -9.79 0.21
CA ALA A 151 11.27 -9.27 1.48
C ALA A 151 11.83 -10.08 2.64
N PHE A 152 11.94 -9.46 3.79
CA PHE A 152 12.29 -10.11 5.05
C PHE A 152 11.10 -10.00 5.99
N ARG A 153 10.82 -11.08 6.73
CA ARG A 153 9.84 -11.01 7.81
C ARG A 153 10.42 -10.13 8.91
N LEU A 154 9.69 -9.08 9.30
CA LEU A 154 10.16 -8.12 10.30
C LEU A 154 10.07 -8.69 11.71
N VAL A 155 9.07 -9.52 11.96
CA VAL A 155 8.83 -10.20 13.24
C VAL A 155 8.67 -11.69 12.95
N PRO A 156 9.36 -12.58 13.67
CA PRO A 156 9.28 -14.03 13.47
C PRO A 156 7.90 -14.62 13.80
#